data_424c443118cbad2f65d43a2eac710a68
#
_entry.id   424c443118cbad2f65d43a2eac710a68
#
_cell.length_a   1.000
_cell.length_b   1.000
_cell.length_c   1.000
_cell.angle_alpha   90.00
_cell.angle_beta   90.00
_cell.angle_gamma   90.00
#
_symmetry.space_group_name_H-M   'P 1'
#
loop_
_entity.id
_entity.type
_entity.pdbx_description
1 polymer ?
#
loop_
_entity_poly.entity_id
_entity_poly.type
_entity_poly.pdbx_seq_one_letter_code
_entity_poly.pdbx_strand_id
1 'polypeptide(L)'
;MKCAICDSVALSLHFGAPSCKACAAFFRRTVALDITYDCITGNQDCEVNHERRMACKKCRYQKCINNNMQRYMVQSKRGRPDGAGNTENASLSPSTPLGSTPSTSSAPLPHSPMKNDEIRKLNEHFFKMDSNLNKSRRMAFTDSRLLDIFSGMCKMPFEKHQLQPFDFRSYRGYQKQEYVMLFNYANTLPGFQELSNASQNFLFRIACGVDFVISSSYYTMCIGTESNLLISQDGTYIQMKPLPLLGDEPGTELMFTKKEELEKYKNIIKPRVKSWIDFMPHYEALDPSFEENSILKALCCWQTAHFNLQECDKDTVRKQKSLLTQCLLKWCIDTYGDEEGPVRAANIVLFSSSICVSFGSFLMELVNSLIIISFFEIMDCDPLINEILSTTTLFS
;
A
#
# COMPACT_ATOMS: atom_id res chain seq x y z
N MET A 1 22.17 11.29 -22.51
CA MET A 1 21.69 12.39 -23.36
C MET A 1 21.92 13.73 -22.66
N LYS A 2 21.89 14.86 -23.39
CA LYS A 2 22.00 16.20 -22.79
C LYS A 2 20.61 16.74 -22.45
N CYS A 3 20.53 17.50 -21.35
CA CYS A 3 19.32 18.21 -20.95
C CYS A 3 18.99 19.33 -21.94
N ALA A 4 17.84 19.31 -22.58
CA ALA A 4 17.42 20.33 -23.56
C ALA A 4 17.28 21.74 -22.96
N ILE A 5 17.26 21.87 -21.63
CA ILE A 5 17.05 23.14 -20.95
C ILE A 5 18.38 23.78 -20.52
N CYS A 6 19.31 23.03 -19.92
CA CYS A 6 20.50 23.60 -19.30
C CYS A 6 21.81 22.88 -19.68
N ASP A 7 21.80 22.01 -20.69
CA ASP A 7 22.93 21.25 -21.23
C ASP A 7 23.65 20.31 -20.23
N SER A 8 23.13 20.13 -19.01
CA SER A 8 23.61 19.14 -18.06
C SER A 8 23.30 17.71 -18.51
N VAL A 9 23.84 16.72 -17.82
CA VAL A 9 23.52 15.31 -18.10
C VAL A 9 22.05 15.02 -17.77
N ALA A 10 21.31 14.47 -18.74
CA ALA A 10 19.96 13.98 -18.59
C ALA A 10 19.94 12.45 -18.76
N LEU A 11 19.33 11.76 -17.77
CA LEU A 11 19.25 10.30 -17.78
C LEU A 11 17.92 9.79 -18.36
N SER A 12 16.88 10.66 -18.38
CA SER A 12 15.51 10.29 -18.79
C SER A 12 14.74 11.48 -19.35
N LEU A 13 13.58 11.19 -19.96
CA LEU A 13 12.59 12.19 -20.34
C LEU A 13 11.76 12.56 -19.10
N HIS A 14 11.53 13.86 -18.88
CA HIS A 14 10.60 14.36 -17.87
C HIS A 14 9.62 15.32 -18.51
N PHE A 15 8.34 15.12 -18.26
CA PHE A 15 7.25 15.95 -18.81
C PHE A 15 7.28 16.09 -20.32
N GLY A 16 7.76 15.07 -21.05
CA GLY A 16 7.83 15.04 -22.50
C GLY A 16 9.17 15.49 -23.12
N ALA A 17 10.15 16.00 -22.33
CA ALA A 17 11.44 16.47 -22.85
C ALA A 17 12.65 15.84 -22.16
N PRO A 18 13.79 15.66 -22.85
CA PRO A 18 15.04 15.26 -22.24
C PRO A 18 15.48 16.32 -21.24
N SER A 19 15.43 16.03 -19.94
CA SER A 19 15.76 17.01 -18.93
C SER A 19 16.46 16.40 -17.72
N CYS A 20 17.35 17.16 -17.10
CA CYS A 20 17.98 16.73 -15.85
C CYS A 20 17.01 16.86 -14.68
N LYS A 21 17.28 16.12 -13.59
CA LYS A 21 16.44 16.15 -12.37
C LYS A 21 16.18 17.57 -11.83
N ALA A 22 17.16 18.48 -11.95
CA ALA A 22 17.01 19.85 -11.47
C ALA A 22 16.04 20.67 -12.34
N CYS A 23 16.04 20.51 -13.69
CA CYS A 23 15.09 21.18 -14.59
C CYS A 23 13.69 20.58 -14.46
N ALA A 24 13.58 19.28 -14.30
CA ALA A 24 12.32 18.60 -14.05
C ALA A 24 11.67 19.05 -12.72
N ALA A 25 12.44 19.10 -11.63
CA ALA A 25 11.95 19.57 -10.34
C ALA A 25 11.56 21.06 -10.35
N PHE A 26 12.31 21.88 -11.08
CA PHE A 26 11.99 23.29 -11.28
C PHE A 26 10.64 23.44 -12.02
N PHE A 27 10.49 22.79 -13.18
CA PHE A 27 9.27 22.82 -14.00
C PHE A 27 8.06 22.37 -13.19
N ARG A 28 8.16 21.22 -12.50
CA ARG A 28 7.08 20.70 -11.65
C ARG A 28 6.63 21.70 -10.59
N ARG A 29 7.57 22.34 -9.84
CA ARG A 29 7.24 23.34 -8.83
C ARG A 29 6.58 24.57 -9.42
N THR A 30 7.10 25.08 -10.55
CA THR A 30 6.55 26.24 -11.23
C THR A 30 5.11 26.02 -11.67
N VAL A 31 4.82 24.85 -12.27
CA VAL A 31 3.47 24.49 -12.72
C VAL A 31 2.54 24.17 -11.57
N ALA A 32 2.98 23.38 -10.58
CA ALA A 32 2.14 22.94 -9.47
C ALA A 32 1.72 24.08 -8.52
N LEU A 33 2.52 25.16 -8.46
CA LEU A 33 2.26 26.34 -7.62
C LEU A 33 1.85 27.55 -8.46
N ASP A 34 1.65 27.39 -9.75
CA ASP A 34 1.35 28.44 -10.75
C ASP A 34 2.23 29.72 -10.61
N ILE A 35 3.55 29.52 -10.41
CA ILE A 35 4.47 30.61 -10.13
C ILE A 35 4.81 31.33 -11.44
N THR A 36 4.66 32.63 -11.44
CA THR A 36 5.14 33.53 -12.48
C THR A 36 6.49 34.14 -12.10
N TYR A 37 7.36 34.36 -13.06
CA TYR A 37 8.68 34.94 -12.85
C TYR A 37 8.91 36.10 -13.79
N ASP A 38 9.64 37.11 -13.33
CA ASP A 38 10.13 38.22 -14.14
C ASP A 38 11.54 37.92 -14.68
N CYS A 39 11.83 38.41 -15.86
CA CYS A 39 13.14 38.25 -16.46
C CYS A 39 14.17 39.18 -15.81
N ILE A 40 15.33 38.62 -15.43
CA ILE A 40 16.38 39.37 -14.74
C ILE A 40 16.93 40.53 -15.62
N THR A 41 17.06 40.27 -16.96
CA THR A 41 17.57 41.28 -17.92
C THR A 41 16.47 42.10 -18.57
N GLY A 42 15.20 41.71 -18.46
CA GLY A 42 14.06 42.27 -19.18
C GLY A 42 13.90 41.78 -20.63
N ASN A 43 14.97 41.28 -21.26
CA ASN A 43 15.00 40.93 -22.69
C ASN A 43 14.47 39.52 -23.04
N GLN A 44 14.21 38.70 -22.01
CA GLN A 44 13.72 37.30 -22.14
C GLN A 44 14.65 36.34 -22.92
N ASP A 45 15.91 36.68 -23.07
CA ASP A 45 16.93 35.93 -23.79
C ASP A 45 18.12 35.45 -22.93
N CYS A 46 17.94 35.46 -21.60
CA CYS A 46 18.98 35.05 -20.67
C CYS A 46 19.48 33.62 -20.97
N GLU A 47 20.79 33.47 -21.07
CA GLU A 47 21.39 32.14 -21.23
C GLU A 47 21.12 31.24 -20.02
N VAL A 48 20.63 30.03 -20.28
CA VAL A 48 20.33 29.01 -19.27
C VAL A 48 21.29 27.85 -19.44
N ASN A 49 22.31 27.80 -18.60
CA ASN A 49 23.34 26.74 -18.59
C ASN A 49 23.52 26.23 -17.15
N HIS A 50 23.85 24.93 -16.98
CA HIS A 50 24.06 24.31 -15.67
C HIS A 50 25.32 24.79 -14.95
N GLU A 51 26.29 25.34 -15.65
CA GLU A 51 27.53 25.90 -15.12
C GLU A 51 27.31 27.23 -14.39
N ARG A 52 26.22 27.91 -14.70
CA ARG A 52 25.89 29.19 -14.05
C ARG A 52 25.21 28.96 -12.69
N ARG A 53 25.79 29.53 -11.65
CA ARG A 53 25.27 29.44 -10.27
C ARG A 53 23.83 29.96 -10.13
N MET A 54 23.42 30.92 -10.94
CA MET A 54 22.06 31.48 -10.98
C MET A 54 21.56 31.64 -12.41
N ALA A 55 20.59 30.81 -12.80
CA ALA A 55 19.90 30.92 -14.06
C ALA A 55 18.60 31.74 -13.91
N CYS A 56 18.30 32.62 -14.87
CA CYS A 56 17.05 33.35 -14.92
C CYS A 56 15.84 32.40 -14.91
N LYS A 57 14.98 32.49 -13.89
CA LYS A 57 13.85 31.58 -13.72
C LYS A 57 12.83 31.71 -14.85
N LYS A 58 12.58 32.96 -15.32
CA LYS A 58 11.68 33.23 -16.47
C LYS A 58 12.18 32.55 -17.74
N CYS A 59 13.43 32.80 -18.11
CA CYS A 59 14.01 32.23 -19.33
C CYS A 59 14.17 30.74 -19.24
N ARG A 60 14.49 30.19 -18.06
CA ARG A 60 14.52 28.76 -17.81
C ARG A 60 13.16 28.12 -18.00
N TYR A 61 12.09 28.73 -17.51
CA TYR A 61 10.73 28.21 -17.66
C TYR A 61 10.29 28.28 -19.12
N GLN A 62 10.57 29.39 -19.81
CA GLN A 62 10.28 29.53 -21.24
C GLN A 62 11.03 28.47 -22.07
N LYS A 63 12.30 28.18 -21.73
CA LYS A 63 13.08 27.12 -22.39
C LYS A 63 12.49 25.72 -22.13
N CYS A 64 11.88 25.47 -20.94
CA CYS A 64 11.14 24.24 -20.69
C CYS A 64 9.93 24.09 -21.63
N ILE A 65 9.13 25.13 -21.78
CA ILE A 65 7.95 25.13 -22.66
C ILE A 65 8.37 24.96 -24.15
N ASN A 66 9.39 25.71 -24.58
CA ASN A 66 9.89 25.65 -25.97
C ASN A 66 10.48 24.27 -26.35
N ASN A 67 10.93 23.48 -25.35
CA ASN A 67 11.41 22.12 -25.54
C ASN A 67 10.34 21.07 -25.25
N ASN A 68 9.06 21.43 -25.35
CA ASN A 68 7.89 20.54 -25.22
C ASN A 68 7.70 19.88 -23.86
N MET A 69 8.12 20.52 -22.75
CA MET A 69 7.68 20.07 -21.44
C MET A 69 6.20 20.42 -21.21
N GLN A 70 5.39 19.40 -20.98
CA GLN A 70 3.93 19.49 -20.96
C GLN A 70 3.40 19.80 -19.53
N ARG A 71 2.66 20.90 -19.39
CA ARG A 71 2.07 21.33 -18.10
C ARG A 71 1.08 20.31 -17.56
N TYR A 72 0.29 19.66 -18.40
CA TYR A 72 -0.71 18.66 -17.98
C TYR A 72 -0.11 17.39 -17.38
N MET A 73 1.17 17.10 -17.64
CA MET A 73 1.90 16.00 -17.01
C MET A 73 2.31 16.28 -15.57
N VAL A 74 2.13 17.51 -15.08
CA VAL A 74 2.41 17.88 -13.70
C VAL A 74 1.15 17.71 -12.87
N GLN A 75 1.14 16.75 -11.94
CA GLN A 75 0.05 16.57 -11.00
C GLN A 75 -0.04 17.77 -10.05
N SER A 76 -1.21 18.40 -9.94
CA SER A 76 -1.46 19.44 -8.96
C SER A 76 -1.45 18.84 -7.55
N LYS A 77 -0.74 19.50 -6.61
CA LYS A 77 -0.85 19.17 -5.18
C LYS A 77 -2.29 19.38 -4.73
N ARG A 78 -2.94 18.35 -4.23
CA ARG A 78 -4.17 18.50 -3.45
C ARG A 78 -3.86 19.41 -2.26
N GLY A 79 -4.58 20.54 -2.17
CA GLY A 79 -4.35 21.55 -1.14
C GLY A 79 -4.54 20.95 0.25
N ARG A 80 -3.60 21.24 1.15
CA ARG A 80 -3.82 21.18 2.60
C ARG A 80 -4.71 22.36 2.98
N PRO A 81 -5.74 22.19 3.80
CA PRO A 81 -6.44 23.32 4.39
C PRO A 81 -5.61 23.82 5.57
N ASP A 82 -4.87 24.89 5.37
CA ASP A 82 -4.29 25.65 6.48
C ASP A 82 -5.22 26.82 6.79
N GLY A 83 -5.53 26.93 8.07
CA GLY A 83 -6.49 27.87 8.61
C GLY A 83 -6.03 29.31 8.71
N ALA A 84 -7.03 30.16 8.77
CA ALA A 84 -7.16 31.46 9.42
C ALA A 84 -6.22 32.62 9.06
N GLY A 85 -6.84 33.70 8.63
CA GLY A 85 -6.34 35.06 8.83
C GLY A 85 -6.75 36.09 7.77
N ASN A 86 -7.91 36.72 8.00
CA ASN A 86 -8.29 38.15 7.73
C ASN A 86 -7.61 38.92 6.57
N THR A 87 -8.28 39.59 5.70
CA THR A 87 -9.18 40.77 5.81
C THR A 87 -9.61 41.24 4.42
N GLU A 88 -10.91 41.57 4.34
CA GLU A 88 -11.60 42.69 3.73
C GLU A 88 -11.45 43.19 2.28
N ASN A 89 -12.64 43.35 1.69
CA ASN A 89 -13.14 44.37 0.77
C ASN A 89 -12.80 44.28 -0.72
N ALA A 90 -13.69 44.34 -1.65
CA ALA A 90 -14.99 44.95 -1.84
C ALA A 90 -15.56 44.56 -3.21
N SER A 91 -16.85 44.29 -3.20
CA SER A 91 -17.92 44.67 -4.13
C SER A 91 -17.67 44.87 -5.63
N LEU A 92 -18.46 44.19 -6.45
CA LEU A 92 -19.55 44.65 -7.31
C LEU A 92 -19.81 43.68 -8.48
N SER A 93 -20.99 43.11 -8.48
CA SER A 93 -21.67 42.56 -9.66
C SER A 93 -22.27 43.75 -10.46
N PRO A 94 -22.84 43.62 -11.66
CA PRO A 94 -23.51 42.45 -12.26
C PRO A 94 -23.39 42.31 -13.80
N SER A 95 -23.95 41.25 -14.28
CA SER A 95 -24.78 41.06 -15.50
C SER A 95 -24.34 39.97 -16.47
N THR A 96 -25.21 38.97 -16.57
CA THR A 96 -25.37 37.99 -17.65
C THR A 96 -25.63 38.65 -19.02
N PRO A 97 -25.38 37.96 -20.18
CA PRO A 97 -26.36 37.00 -20.65
C PRO A 97 -25.81 35.73 -21.37
N LEU A 98 -26.65 34.72 -21.32
CA LEU A 98 -26.81 33.54 -22.18
C LEU A 98 -25.97 33.44 -23.45
N GLY A 99 -25.35 32.27 -23.62
CA GLY A 99 -24.79 31.80 -24.90
C GLY A 99 -24.39 30.32 -24.83
N SER A 100 -25.34 29.47 -25.19
CA SER A 100 -25.20 28.12 -25.82
C SER A 100 -23.99 27.23 -25.48
N THR A 101 -24.30 26.12 -24.84
CA THR A 101 -23.52 24.89 -24.67
C THR A 101 -23.04 24.28 -26.00
N PRO A 102 -21.90 23.62 -26.01
CA PRO A 102 -21.80 22.30 -26.64
C PRO A 102 -21.61 21.24 -25.57
N SER A 103 -22.56 20.34 -25.56
CA SER A 103 -22.51 19.04 -24.89
C SER A 103 -21.26 18.29 -25.28
N THR A 104 -20.40 18.01 -24.28
CA THR A 104 -19.49 16.89 -24.39
C THR A 104 -19.72 15.98 -23.21
N SER A 105 -20.64 15.08 -23.43
CA SER A 105 -20.90 13.92 -22.60
C SER A 105 -19.72 12.98 -22.69
N SER A 106 -19.09 12.74 -21.57
CA SER A 106 -18.54 11.43 -21.23
C SER A 106 -18.53 11.31 -19.71
N ALA A 107 -19.73 11.22 -19.16
CA ALA A 107 -19.91 10.59 -17.87
C ALA A 107 -19.51 9.12 -18.01
N PRO A 108 -18.76 8.53 -17.06
CA PRO A 108 -18.61 7.09 -17.02
C PRO A 108 -19.99 6.48 -16.90
N LEU A 109 -20.27 5.50 -17.78
CA LEU A 109 -21.48 4.72 -17.75
C LEU A 109 -21.73 4.22 -16.32
N PRO A 110 -22.92 4.41 -15.75
CA PRO A 110 -23.27 3.77 -14.50
C PRO A 110 -23.32 2.26 -14.77
N HIS A 111 -22.38 1.52 -14.18
CA HIS A 111 -22.56 0.08 -14.05
C HIS A 111 -23.92 -0.09 -13.36
N SER A 112 -24.84 -0.79 -13.99
CA SER A 112 -26.13 -1.10 -13.35
C SER A 112 -25.81 -1.76 -11.99
N PRO A 113 -26.49 -1.34 -10.91
CA PRO A 113 -26.21 -1.87 -9.58
C PRO A 113 -26.39 -3.39 -9.63
N MET A 114 -25.36 -4.12 -9.14
CA MET A 114 -25.44 -5.57 -9.02
C MET A 114 -26.64 -5.96 -8.17
N LYS A 115 -27.27 -7.09 -8.51
CA LYS A 115 -28.37 -7.61 -7.72
C LYS A 115 -27.86 -8.04 -6.34
N ASN A 116 -28.66 -7.82 -5.30
CA ASN A 116 -28.31 -8.15 -3.93
C ASN A 116 -27.84 -9.60 -3.75
N ASP A 117 -28.43 -10.55 -4.49
CA ASP A 117 -28.02 -11.97 -4.44
C ASP A 117 -26.64 -12.22 -5.04
N GLU A 118 -26.24 -11.45 -6.05
CA GLU A 118 -24.90 -11.53 -6.63
C GLU A 118 -23.85 -11.00 -5.67
N ILE A 119 -24.14 -9.91 -4.98
CA ILE A 119 -23.27 -9.33 -3.94
C ILE A 119 -23.11 -10.31 -2.77
N ARG A 120 -24.18 -10.97 -2.32
CA ARG A 120 -24.11 -11.99 -1.25
C ARG A 120 -23.24 -13.17 -1.64
N LYS A 121 -23.38 -13.69 -2.85
CA LYS A 121 -22.52 -14.78 -3.37
C LYS A 121 -21.05 -14.37 -3.43
N LEU A 122 -20.79 -13.11 -3.78
CA LEU A 122 -19.43 -12.59 -3.82
C LEU A 122 -18.86 -12.43 -2.42
N ASN A 123 -19.63 -11.98 -1.43
CA ASN A 123 -19.22 -11.97 -0.03
C ASN A 123 -18.87 -13.37 0.46
N GLU A 124 -19.71 -14.36 0.20
CA GLU A 124 -19.42 -15.77 0.51
C GLU A 124 -18.11 -16.26 -0.16
N HIS A 125 -17.83 -15.80 -1.37
CA HIS A 125 -16.59 -16.12 -2.06
C HIS A 125 -15.38 -15.56 -1.30
N PHE A 126 -15.40 -14.29 -0.86
CA PHE A 126 -14.30 -13.71 -0.07
C PHE A 126 -14.11 -14.45 1.27
N PHE A 127 -15.19 -14.81 1.95
CA PHE A 127 -15.09 -15.57 3.20
C PHE A 127 -14.50 -16.96 2.98
N LYS A 128 -14.88 -17.64 1.90
CA LYS A 128 -14.32 -18.94 1.53
C LYS A 128 -12.83 -18.85 1.15
N MET A 129 -12.41 -17.77 0.48
CA MET A 129 -11.00 -17.56 0.16
C MET A 129 -10.13 -17.50 1.42
N ASP A 130 -10.51 -16.68 2.40
CA ASP A 130 -9.78 -16.56 3.66
C ASP A 130 -9.87 -17.83 4.51
N SER A 131 -11.04 -18.45 4.56
CA SER A 131 -11.20 -19.74 5.22
C SER A 131 -10.28 -20.83 4.62
N ASN A 132 -10.14 -20.87 3.30
CA ASN A 132 -9.27 -21.83 2.62
C ASN A 132 -7.79 -21.54 2.90
N LEU A 133 -7.38 -20.28 2.95
CA LEU A 133 -6.05 -19.88 3.34
C LEU A 133 -5.76 -20.31 4.79
N ASN A 134 -6.68 -20.06 5.71
CA ASN A 134 -6.57 -20.50 7.10
C ASN A 134 -6.53 -22.05 7.25
N LYS A 135 -7.30 -22.78 6.44
CA LYS A 135 -7.23 -24.25 6.40
C LYS A 135 -5.86 -24.74 5.93
N SER A 136 -5.31 -24.09 4.91
CA SER A 136 -3.97 -24.40 4.42
C SER A 136 -2.91 -24.13 5.48
N ARG A 137 -2.99 -23.02 6.22
CA ARG A 137 -2.11 -22.72 7.35
C ARG A 137 -2.26 -23.73 8.48
N ARG A 138 -3.49 -24.06 8.87
CA ARG A 138 -3.76 -25.08 9.87
C ARG A 138 -3.14 -26.43 9.48
N MET A 139 -3.28 -26.82 8.21
CA MET A 139 -2.69 -28.05 7.69
C MET A 139 -1.15 -28.04 7.67
N ALA A 140 -0.56 -26.90 7.35
CA ALA A 140 0.89 -26.76 7.21
C ALA A 140 1.63 -26.59 8.54
N PHE A 141 1.00 -25.95 9.54
CA PHE A 141 1.68 -25.47 10.74
C PHE A 141 1.11 -26.01 12.05
N THR A 142 0.12 -26.91 11.99
CA THR A 142 -0.44 -27.54 13.20
C THR A 142 -0.59 -29.06 13.01
N ASP A 143 -0.72 -29.77 14.14
CA ASP A 143 -1.02 -31.21 14.16
C ASP A 143 -2.53 -31.49 14.16
N SER A 144 -3.34 -30.58 13.61
CA SER A 144 -4.79 -30.73 13.56
C SER A 144 -5.19 -31.91 12.68
N ARG A 145 -6.24 -32.63 13.12
CA ARG A 145 -6.76 -33.78 12.35
C ARG A 145 -7.42 -33.30 11.06
N LEU A 146 -7.32 -34.07 9.98
CA LEU A 146 -7.92 -33.74 8.68
C LEU A 146 -9.43 -33.49 8.77
N LEU A 147 -10.16 -34.22 9.62
CA LEU A 147 -11.59 -34.01 9.80
C LEU A 147 -11.90 -32.58 10.34
N ASP A 148 -11.06 -32.09 11.25
CA ASP A 148 -11.23 -30.76 11.84
C ASP A 148 -10.88 -29.67 10.81
N ILE A 149 -9.91 -29.93 9.92
CA ILE A 149 -9.54 -29.00 8.84
C ILE A 149 -10.65 -28.90 7.80
N PHE A 150 -11.32 -30.01 7.47
CA PHE A 150 -12.39 -30.02 6.47
C PHE A 150 -13.75 -29.57 7.02
N SER A 151 -13.91 -29.48 8.34
CA SER A 151 -15.18 -29.07 8.96
C SER A 151 -15.42 -27.57 8.84
N GLY A 152 -16.51 -27.17 8.17
CA GLY A 152 -17.02 -25.80 8.16
C GLY A 152 -16.06 -24.70 7.68
N MET A 153 -16.31 -23.49 8.15
CA MET A 153 -15.47 -22.30 7.89
C MET A 153 -14.32 -22.22 8.91
N CYS A 154 -13.09 -22.10 8.45
CA CYS A 154 -11.92 -21.89 9.31
C CYS A 154 -11.67 -20.38 9.49
N LYS A 155 -12.26 -19.81 10.54
CA LYS A 155 -12.10 -18.37 10.85
C LYS A 155 -10.74 -18.06 11.49
N MET A 156 -10.13 -19.05 12.16
CA MET A 156 -8.84 -18.95 12.82
C MET A 156 -8.03 -20.22 12.56
N PRO A 157 -6.79 -20.13 12.05
CA PRO A 157 -5.98 -21.33 11.75
C PRO A 157 -5.41 -22.00 13.00
N PHE A 158 -5.19 -21.25 14.08
CA PHE A 158 -4.49 -21.71 15.28
C PHE A 158 -5.39 -21.67 16.52
N GLU A 159 -5.12 -22.58 17.44
CA GLU A 159 -5.61 -22.52 18.80
C GLU A 159 -4.47 -22.08 19.73
N LYS A 160 -4.80 -21.45 20.86
CA LYS A 160 -3.79 -20.87 21.76
C LYS A 160 -2.71 -21.86 22.19
N HIS A 161 -3.07 -23.11 22.39
CA HIS A 161 -2.13 -24.19 22.79
C HIS A 161 -1.21 -24.67 21.65
N GLN A 162 -1.53 -24.34 20.38
CA GLN A 162 -0.74 -24.71 19.21
C GLN A 162 0.32 -23.67 18.86
N LEU A 163 0.24 -22.48 19.46
CA LEU A 163 1.20 -21.41 19.21
C LEU A 163 2.58 -21.78 19.75
N GLN A 164 3.62 -21.46 18.96
CA GLN A 164 5.01 -21.68 19.32
C GLN A 164 5.75 -20.34 19.45
N PRO A 165 6.67 -20.19 20.43
CA PRO A 165 7.50 -19.00 20.47
C PRO A 165 8.33 -18.90 19.18
N PHE A 166 8.47 -17.70 18.65
CA PHE A 166 9.31 -17.44 17.49
C PHE A 166 10.78 -17.73 17.88
N ASP A 167 11.42 -18.65 17.15
CA ASP A 167 12.82 -18.99 17.33
C ASP A 167 13.55 -18.82 15.98
N PHE A 168 14.43 -17.85 15.92
CA PHE A 168 15.24 -17.57 14.73
C PHE A 168 16.03 -18.79 14.24
N ARG A 169 16.42 -19.71 15.12
CA ARG A 169 17.20 -20.92 14.77
C ARG A 169 16.37 -21.93 13.99
N SER A 170 15.07 -21.97 14.26
CA SER A 170 14.12 -22.87 13.59
C SER A 170 13.46 -22.25 12.37
N TYR A 171 13.68 -20.95 12.12
CA TYR A 171 13.11 -20.22 11.00
C TYR A 171 13.79 -20.60 9.68
N ARG A 172 13.43 -21.77 9.16
CA ARG A 172 13.93 -22.29 7.90
C ARG A 172 12.79 -22.63 6.95
N GLY A 173 12.61 -21.81 5.93
CA GLY A 173 11.85 -22.22 4.75
C GLY A 173 10.34 -22.15 4.80
N TYR A 174 9.69 -21.76 5.90
CA TYR A 174 8.22 -21.58 5.96
C TYR A 174 7.71 -20.56 4.95
N GLN A 175 8.53 -19.59 4.61
CA GLN A 175 8.17 -18.51 3.70
C GLN A 175 7.71 -19.02 2.34
N LYS A 176 8.37 -20.02 1.77
CA LYS A 176 7.99 -20.57 0.46
C LYS A 176 6.60 -21.22 0.50
N GLN A 177 6.29 -21.99 1.54
CA GLN A 177 4.97 -22.60 1.71
C GLN A 177 3.90 -21.50 1.84
N GLU A 178 4.15 -20.48 2.63
CA GLU A 178 3.25 -19.34 2.82
C GLU A 178 3.01 -18.61 1.48
N TYR A 179 4.04 -18.36 0.70
CA TYR A 179 3.89 -17.71 -0.61
C TYR A 179 3.14 -18.60 -1.62
N VAL A 180 3.28 -19.91 -1.58
CA VAL A 180 2.45 -20.81 -2.39
C VAL A 180 0.98 -20.75 -1.99
N MET A 181 0.67 -20.70 -0.70
CA MET A 181 -0.70 -20.52 -0.22
C MET A 181 -1.27 -19.16 -0.65
N LEU A 182 -0.48 -18.10 -0.54
CA LEU A 182 -0.87 -16.75 -0.96
C LEU A 182 -0.99 -16.62 -2.48
N PHE A 183 -0.19 -17.35 -3.25
CA PHE A 183 -0.36 -17.42 -4.70
C PHE A 183 -1.73 -18.04 -5.07
N ASN A 184 -2.11 -19.12 -4.40
CA ASN A 184 -3.44 -19.70 -4.58
C ASN A 184 -4.55 -18.74 -4.16
N TYR A 185 -4.37 -18.03 -3.04
CA TYR A 185 -5.30 -16.98 -2.60
C TYR A 185 -5.44 -15.86 -3.65
N ALA A 186 -4.33 -15.30 -4.12
CA ALA A 186 -4.33 -14.22 -5.12
C ALA A 186 -5.01 -14.64 -6.42
N ASN A 187 -4.79 -15.87 -6.89
CA ASN A 187 -5.43 -16.41 -8.08
C ASN A 187 -6.97 -16.53 -7.95
N THR A 188 -7.51 -16.57 -6.75
CA THR A 188 -8.95 -16.60 -6.50
C THR A 188 -9.55 -15.20 -6.28
N LEU A 189 -8.73 -14.15 -6.19
CA LEU A 189 -9.22 -12.76 -6.11
C LEU A 189 -9.97 -12.40 -7.40
N PRO A 190 -11.23 -11.97 -7.30
CA PRO A 190 -12.00 -11.51 -8.47
C PRO A 190 -11.24 -10.41 -9.21
N GLY A 191 -11.14 -10.54 -10.54
CA GLY A 191 -10.41 -9.59 -11.39
C GLY A 191 -8.90 -9.80 -11.49
N PHE A 192 -8.28 -10.65 -10.66
CA PHE A 192 -6.85 -10.91 -10.70
C PHE A 192 -6.39 -11.46 -12.06
N GLN A 193 -7.12 -12.42 -12.61
CA GLN A 193 -6.82 -13.05 -13.89
C GLN A 193 -7.07 -12.14 -15.12
N GLU A 194 -7.80 -11.02 -14.91
CA GLU A 194 -8.05 -10.02 -15.96
C GLU A 194 -6.85 -9.07 -16.15
N LEU A 195 -5.89 -9.07 -15.20
CA LEU A 195 -4.72 -8.19 -15.23
C LEU A 195 -3.63 -8.71 -16.16
N SER A 196 -2.82 -7.81 -16.68
CA SER A 196 -1.56 -8.14 -17.34
C SER A 196 -0.60 -8.88 -16.39
N ASN A 197 0.32 -9.69 -16.91
CA ASN A 197 1.29 -10.44 -16.10
C ASN A 197 2.12 -9.53 -15.17
N ALA A 198 2.48 -8.34 -15.64
CA ALA A 198 3.21 -7.37 -14.83
C ALA A 198 2.38 -6.86 -13.65
N SER A 199 1.10 -6.59 -13.87
CA SER A 199 0.16 -6.17 -12.83
C SER A 199 -0.21 -7.30 -11.89
N GLN A 200 -0.33 -8.55 -12.37
CA GLN A 200 -0.51 -9.73 -11.54
C GLN A 200 0.68 -9.93 -10.58
N ASN A 201 1.91 -9.84 -11.09
CA ASN A 201 3.12 -9.92 -10.27
C ASN A 201 3.14 -8.84 -9.20
N PHE A 202 2.81 -7.60 -9.57
CA PHE A 202 2.76 -6.48 -8.62
C PHE A 202 1.68 -6.68 -7.56
N LEU A 203 0.44 -7.03 -7.96
CA LEU A 203 -0.67 -7.25 -7.03
C LEU A 203 -0.41 -8.45 -6.10
N PHE A 204 0.24 -9.49 -6.58
CA PHE A 204 0.65 -10.63 -5.75
C PHE A 204 1.60 -10.21 -4.62
N ARG A 205 2.61 -9.39 -4.92
CA ARG A 205 3.53 -8.86 -3.89
C ARG A 205 2.79 -8.00 -2.86
N ILE A 206 1.86 -7.16 -3.33
CA ILE A 206 0.99 -6.39 -2.43
C ILE A 206 0.16 -7.32 -1.55
N ALA A 207 -0.43 -8.37 -2.12
CA ALA A 207 -1.25 -9.32 -1.37
C ALA A 207 -0.44 -10.04 -0.28
N CYS A 208 0.84 -10.40 -0.55
CA CYS A 208 1.72 -10.97 0.46
C CYS A 208 1.92 -10.04 1.67
N GLY A 209 2.19 -8.76 1.41
CA GLY A 209 2.39 -7.79 2.48
C GLY A 209 1.09 -7.41 3.21
N VAL A 210 0.00 -7.25 2.48
CA VAL A 210 -1.33 -6.97 3.07
C VAL A 210 -1.77 -8.13 3.96
N ASP A 211 -1.62 -9.36 3.48
CA ASP A 211 -1.97 -10.53 4.29
C ASP A 211 -1.10 -10.63 5.54
N PHE A 212 0.21 -10.36 5.45
CA PHE A 212 1.06 -10.32 6.63
C PHE A 212 0.53 -9.36 7.70
N VAL A 213 0.13 -8.16 7.33
CA VAL A 213 -0.38 -7.17 8.28
C VAL A 213 -1.77 -7.58 8.80
N ILE A 214 -2.71 -7.83 7.89
CA ILE A 214 -4.13 -8.03 8.25
C ILE A 214 -4.37 -9.35 8.95
N SER A 215 -3.80 -10.46 8.45
CA SER A 215 -3.98 -11.77 9.08
C SER A 215 -3.30 -11.86 10.45
N SER A 216 -2.05 -11.37 10.58
CA SER A 216 -1.38 -11.33 11.87
C SER A 216 -2.11 -10.45 12.89
N SER A 217 -2.66 -9.30 12.45
CA SER A 217 -3.48 -8.44 13.32
C SER A 217 -4.74 -9.15 13.78
N TYR A 218 -5.43 -9.84 12.87
CA TYR A 218 -6.64 -10.59 13.21
C TYR A 218 -6.35 -11.72 14.19
N TYR A 219 -5.29 -12.51 13.95
CA TYR A 219 -4.90 -13.59 14.85
C TYR A 219 -4.48 -13.08 16.23
N THR A 220 -3.71 -11.99 16.25
CA THR A 220 -3.31 -11.32 17.49
C THR A 220 -4.52 -10.82 18.28
N MET A 221 -5.47 -10.16 17.62
CA MET A 221 -6.71 -9.68 18.24
C MET A 221 -7.52 -10.84 18.83
N CYS A 222 -7.69 -11.93 18.07
CA CYS A 222 -8.54 -13.05 18.50
C CYS A 222 -7.99 -13.84 19.70
N ILE A 223 -6.66 -14.09 19.74
CA ILE A 223 -6.07 -15.00 20.74
C ILE A 223 -4.80 -14.48 21.40
N GLY A 224 -4.25 -13.38 20.95
CA GLY A 224 -2.95 -12.85 21.39
C GLY A 224 -3.05 -11.71 22.39
N THR A 225 -4.09 -10.88 22.32
CA THR A 225 -4.21 -9.64 23.11
C THR A 225 -4.13 -9.86 24.61
N GLU A 226 -4.90 -10.79 25.16
CA GLU A 226 -4.87 -11.11 26.60
C GLU A 226 -3.49 -11.54 27.10
N SER A 227 -2.72 -12.23 26.25
CA SER A 227 -1.39 -12.74 26.55
C SER A 227 -0.28 -11.81 26.08
N ASN A 228 -0.61 -10.66 25.48
CA ASN A 228 0.32 -9.71 24.87
C ASN A 228 1.27 -10.36 23.84
N LEU A 229 0.73 -11.18 22.96
CA LEU A 229 1.45 -11.88 21.92
C LEU A 229 1.23 -11.18 20.57
N LEU A 230 2.27 -11.12 19.74
CA LEU A 230 2.16 -10.88 18.30
C LEU A 230 2.21 -12.23 17.60
N ILE A 231 1.14 -12.59 16.88
CA ILE A 231 1.01 -13.89 16.23
C ILE A 231 1.27 -13.75 14.73
N SER A 232 2.18 -14.57 14.22
CA SER A 232 2.53 -14.65 12.80
C SER A 232 1.65 -15.65 12.04
N GLN A 233 1.73 -15.64 10.70
CA GLN A 233 0.93 -16.51 9.83
C GLN A 233 1.25 -18.00 9.95
N ASP A 234 2.42 -18.36 10.45
CA ASP A 234 2.89 -19.74 10.69
C ASP A 234 2.57 -20.27 12.10
N GLY A 235 1.84 -19.49 12.91
CA GLY A 235 1.51 -19.84 14.30
C GLY A 235 2.63 -19.59 15.29
N THR A 236 3.73 -18.96 14.88
CA THR A 236 4.73 -18.49 15.83
C THR A 236 4.29 -17.18 16.48
N TYR A 237 4.77 -16.91 17.69
CA TYR A 237 4.47 -15.67 18.39
C TYR A 237 5.72 -15.02 18.98
N ILE A 238 5.65 -13.71 19.10
CA ILE A 238 6.61 -12.90 19.82
C ILE A 238 5.90 -12.29 21.03
N GLN A 239 6.53 -12.38 22.22
CA GLN A 239 6.00 -11.77 23.44
C GLN A 239 6.18 -10.25 23.37
N MET A 240 5.07 -9.50 23.40
CA MET A 240 5.08 -8.04 23.25
C MET A 240 5.31 -7.27 24.56
N LYS A 241 5.18 -7.92 25.70
CA LYS A 241 5.48 -7.32 27.03
C LYS A 241 6.40 -8.23 27.82
N PRO A 242 7.39 -7.71 28.54
CA PRO A 242 7.70 -6.27 28.67
C PRO A 242 8.29 -5.67 27.40
N LEU A 243 7.87 -4.44 27.07
CA LEU A 243 8.44 -3.63 26.02
C LEU A 243 9.75 -3.01 26.51
N PRO A 244 10.70 -2.76 25.60
CA PRO A 244 10.63 -2.91 24.15
C PRO A 244 11.19 -4.25 23.68
N LEU A 245 10.64 -4.82 22.59
CA LEU A 245 11.32 -5.84 21.80
C LEU A 245 12.58 -5.20 21.21
N LEU A 246 13.73 -5.66 21.62
CA LEU A 246 15.01 -5.02 21.26
C LEU A 246 15.88 -5.90 20.37
N GLY A 247 15.34 -7.02 19.86
CA GLY A 247 16.11 -8.08 19.25
C GLY A 247 16.74 -9.00 20.28
N ASP A 248 16.14 -9.08 21.47
CA ASP A 248 16.53 -9.98 22.58
C ASP A 248 15.65 -11.24 22.60
N GLU A 249 14.94 -11.53 21.51
CA GLU A 249 14.12 -12.72 21.36
C GLU A 249 14.99 -13.97 21.50
N PRO A 250 14.44 -15.07 22.04
CA PRO A 250 15.19 -16.32 22.22
C PRO A 250 15.85 -16.78 20.91
N GLY A 251 17.14 -17.01 20.95
CA GLY A 251 17.93 -17.46 19.80
C GLY A 251 18.57 -16.35 18.97
N THR A 252 18.21 -15.08 19.17
CA THR A 252 18.80 -13.96 18.44
C THR A 252 20.32 -13.88 18.64
N GLU A 253 20.81 -14.10 19.85
CA GLU A 253 22.23 -14.12 20.17
C GLU A 253 23.02 -15.21 19.46
N LEU A 254 22.34 -16.27 19.01
CA LEU A 254 22.98 -17.39 18.28
C LEU A 254 23.04 -17.17 16.76
N MET A 255 22.29 -16.19 16.26
CA MET A 255 22.31 -15.82 14.83
C MET A 255 23.49 -14.93 14.48
N PHE A 256 23.99 -14.18 15.44
CA PHE A 256 25.04 -13.18 15.23
C PHE A 256 26.33 -13.61 15.90
N THR A 257 27.36 -13.88 15.11
CA THR A 257 28.69 -14.20 15.61
C THR A 257 29.46 -12.97 16.10
N LYS A 258 29.03 -11.79 15.65
CA LYS A 258 29.64 -10.51 16.03
C LYS A 258 28.65 -9.60 16.74
N LYS A 259 29.06 -9.03 17.85
CA LYS A 259 28.25 -8.10 18.65
C LYS A 259 27.79 -6.87 17.83
N GLU A 260 28.61 -6.40 16.90
CA GLU A 260 28.28 -5.26 16.02
C GLU A 260 27.13 -5.58 15.06
N GLU A 261 27.00 -6.81 14.59
CA GLU A 261 25.92 -7.27 13.72
C GLU A 261 24.62 -7.37 14.51
N LEU A 262 24.67 -7.87 15.75
CA LEU A 262 23.53 -7.90 16.64
C LEU A 262 22.99 -6.48 16.94
N GLU A 263 23.88 -5.52 17.21
CA GLU A 263 23.46 -4.13 17.43
C GLU A 263 22.84 -3.48 16.18
N LYS A 264 23.37 -3.78 14.99
CA LYS A 264 22.74 -3.34 13.73
C LYS A 264 21.35 -3.93 13.56
N TYR A 265 21.18 -5.23 13.79
CA TYR A 265 19.89 -5.89 13.77
C TYR A 265 18.89 -5.24 14.74
N LYS A 266 19.29 -5.03 16.00
CA LYS A 266 18.46 -4.36 17.01
C LYS A 266 17.97 -2.98 16.56
N ASN A 267 18.84 -2.20 15.92
CA ASN A 267 18.47 -0.87 15.43
C ASN A 267 17.45 -0.90 14.28
N ILE A 268 17.39 -1.99 13.52
CA ILE A 268 16.47 -2.17 12.40
C ILE A 268 15.11 -2.69 12.90
N ILE A 269 15.12 -3.59 13.88
CA ILE A 269 13.89 -4.15 14.43
C ILE A 269 13.08 -3.12 15.21
N LYS A 270 13.73 -2.19 15.93
CA LYS A 270 13.05 -1.18 16.75
C LYS A 270 11.98 -0.36 16.02
N PRO A 271 12.25 0.26 14.85
CA PRO A 271 11.21 1.01 14.13
C PRO A 271 10.04 0.13 13.71
N ARG A 272 10.31 -1.11 13.29
CA ARG A 272 9.31 -2.07 12.85
C ARG A 272 8.37 -2.47 13.98
N VAL A 273 8.93 -2.80 15.14
CA VAL A 273 8.14 -3.11 16.33
C VAL A 273 7.31 -1.90 16.75
N LYS A 274 7.87 -0.70 16.69
CA LYS A 274 7.14 0.53 17.00
C LYS A 274 5.95 0.73 16.06
N SER A 275 6.12 0.57 14.76
CA SER A 275 5.02 0.68 13.79
C SER A 275 3.90 -0.30 14.08
N TRP A 276 4.23 -1.52 14.51
CA TRP A 276 3.25 -2.52 14.91
C TRP A 276 2.51 -2.13 16.20
N ILE A 277 3.25 -1.66 17.22
CA ILE A 277 2.67 -1.20 18.48
C ILE A 277 1.72 -0.03 18.27
N ASP A 278 2.08 0.89 17.39
CA ASP A 278 1.24 2.06 17.06
C ASP A 278 0.00 1.65 16.25
N PHE A 279 0.08 0.58 15.47
CA PHE A 279 -1.01 0.11 14.59
C PHE A 279 -2.05 -0.75 15.32
N MET A 280 -1.64 -1.70 16.17
CA MET A 280 -2.53 -2.69 16.78
C MET A 280 -3.70 -2.10 17.58
N PRO A 281 -3.53 -1.05 18.39
CA PRO A 281 -4.66 -0.46 19.12
C PRO A 281 -5.77 0.06 18.22
N HIS A 282 -5.43 0.55 17.02
CA HIS A 282 -6.41 1.01 16.04
C HIS A 282 -7.16 -0.15 15.39
N TYR A 283 -6.45 -1.27 15.16
CA TYR A 283 -7.06 -2.49 14.63
C TYR A 283 -7.99 -3.14 15.68
N GLU A 284 -7.56 -3.21 16.94
CA GLU A 284 -8.37 -3.69 18.05
C GLU A 284 -9.61 -2.81 18.29
N ALA A 285 -9.49 -1.49 18.19
CA ALA A 285 -10.61 -0.57 18.29
C ALA A 285 -11.61 -0.71 17.12
N LEU A 286 -11.13 -1.13 15.94
CA LEU A 286 -12.02 -1.44 14.81
C LEU A 286 -12.80 -2.74 15.07
N ASP A 287 -12.21 -3.71 15.76
CA ASP A 287 -12.78 -5.02 16.10
C ASP A 287 -13.54 -5.67 14.93
N PRO A 288 -12.84 -5.97 13.81
CA PRO A 288 -13.50 -6.52 12.65
C PRO A 288 -13.89 -7.99 12.86
N SER A 289 -15.10 -8.35 12.47
CA SER A 289 -15.50 -9.75 12.35
C SER A 289 -14.63 -10.47 11.29
N PHE A 290 -14.65 -11.79 11.26
CA PHE A 290 -13.93 -12.57 10.24
C PHE A 290 -14.35 -12.16 8.83
N GLU A 291 -15.63 -11.96 8.63
CA GLU A 291 -16.25 -11.59 7.36
C GLU A 291 -15.81 -10.18 6.93
N GLU A 292 -15.83 -9.22 7.84
CA GLU A 292 -15.35 -7.86 7.61
C GLU A 292 -13.84 -7.85 7.32
N ASN A 293 -13.06 -8.63 8.08
CA ASN A 293 -11.62 -8.78 7.87
C ASN A 293 -11.30 -9.37 6.48
N SER A 294 -12.07 -10.34 6.01
CA SER A 294 -11.87 -10.93 4.68
C SER A 294 -12.10 -9.90 3.56
N ILE A 295 -13.14 -9.07 3.67
CA ILE A 295 -13.40 -8.01 2.70
C ILE A 295 -12.35 -6.90 2.83
N LEU A 296 -11.98 -6.51 4.06
CA LEU A 296 -10.95 -5.51 4.34
C LEU A 296 -9.60 -5.90 3.70
N LYS A 297 -9.19 -7.15 3.84
CA LYS A 297 -7.95 -7.67 3.24
C LYS A 297 -7.96 -7.54 1.72
N ALA A 298 -9.03 -7.99 1.06
CA ALA A 298 -9.18 -7.85 -0.39
C ALA A 298 -9.22 -6.37 -0.82
N LEU A 299 -9.90 -5.51 -0.06
CA LEU A 299 -9.96 -4.07 -0.33
C LEU A 299 -8.58 -3.41 -0.22
N CYS A 300 -7.79 -3.76 0.80
CA CYS A 300 -6.42 -3.26 0.96
C CYS A 300 -5.51 -3.68 -0.21
N CYS A 301 -5.64 -4.93 -0.71
CA CYS A 301 -4.88 -5.37 -1.89
C CYS A 301 -5.16 -4.47 -3.10
N TRP A 302 -6.43 -4.25 -3.44
CA TRP A 302 -6.83 -3.46 -4.60
C TRP A 302 -6.61 -1.95 -4.42
N GLN A 303 -6.70 -1.41 -3.20
CA GLN A 303 -6.42 0.00 -2.93
C GLN A 303 -4.93 0.32 -3.08
N THR A 304 -4.06 -0.52 -2.53
CA THR A 304 -2.61 -0.33 -2.61
C THR A 304 -2.12 -0.46 -4.04
N ALA A 305 -2.68 -1.40 -4.81
CA ALA A 305 -2.32 -1.63 -6.20
C ALA A 305 -2.62 -0.43 -7.13
N HIS A 306 -3.58 0.43 -6.77
CA HIS A 306 -4.05 1.53 -7.64
C HIS A 306 -2.94 2.48 -8.14
N PHE A 307 -1.88 2.64 -7.39
CA PHE A 307 -0.87 3.68 -7.67
C PHE A 307 0.20 3.26 -8.68
N ASN A 308 0.45 1.96 -8.87
CA ASN A 308 1.60 1.46 -9.61
C ASN A 308 1.26 0.43 -10.70
N LEU A 309 -0.01 0.21 -11.00
CA LEU A 309 -0.42 -0.70 -12.07
C LEU A 309 -0.31 -0.03 -13.45
N GLN A 310 -0.20 -0.87 -14.46
CA GLN A 310 -0.20 -0.42 -15.86
C GLN A 310 -1.51 0.29 -16.19
N GLU A 311 -1.45 1.26 -17.10
CA GLU A 311 -2.61 2.07 -17.48
C GLU A 311 -3.78 1.22 -17.99
N CYS A 312 -3.48 0.14 -18.74
CA CYS A 312 -4.50 -0.78 -19.27
C CYS A 312 -5.30 -1.51 -18.17
N ASP A 313 -4.74 -1.67 -16.97
CA ASP A 313 -5.35 -2.43 -15.86
C ASP A 313 -6.11 -1.54 -14.85
N LYS A 314 -6.01 -0.22 -14.97
CA LYS A 314 -6.62 0.72 -14.03
C LYS A 314 -8.14 0.65 -13.98
N ASP A 315 -8.78 0.31 -15.07
CA ASP A 315 -10.24 0.14 -15.11
C ASP A 315 -10.68 -1.08 -14.32
N THR A 316 -9.96 -2.20 -14.43
CA THR A 316 -10.19 -3.40 -13.61
C THR A 316 -10.04 -3.08 -12.13
N VAL A 317 -9.00 -2.35 -11.73
CA VAL A 317 -8.79 -1.93 -10.33
C VAL A 317 -9.94 -1.06 -9.83
N ARG A 318 -10.38 -0.07 -10.61
CA ARG A 318 -11.52 0.79 -10.24
C ARG A 318 -12.80 -0.02 -10.04
N LYS A 319 -13.06 -0.96 -10.97
CA LYS A 319 -14.19 -1.88 -10.90
C LYS A 319 -14.16 -2.73 -9.64
N GLN A 320 -13.01 -3.36 -9.33
CA GLN A 320 -12.86 -4.22 -8.16
C GLN A 320 -12.99 -3.45 -6.84
N LYS A 321 -12.41 -2.24 -6.74
CA LYS A 321 -12.58 -1.38 -5.56
C LYS A 321 -14.05 -1.00 -5.34
N SER A 322 -14.76 -0.61 -6.39
CA SER A 322 -16.18 -0.28 -6.30
C SER A 322 -17.02 -1.48 -5.87
N LEU A 323 -16.71 -2.64 -6.42
CA LEU A 323 -17.36 -3.90 -6.09
C LEU A 323 -17.18 -4.30 -4.62
N LEU A 324 -15.94 -4.25 -4.12
CA LEU A 324 -15.64 -4.55 -2.72
C LEU A 324 -16.29 -3.57 -1.74
N THR A 325 -16.39 -2.29 -2.11
CA THR A 325 -17.10 -1.30 -1.30
C THR A 325 -18.61 -1.63 -1.24
N GLN A 326 -19.21 -2.07 -2.34
CA GLN A 326 -20.60 -2.52 -2.36
C GLN A 326 -20.80 -3.80 -1.54
N CYS A 327 -19.86 -4.75 -1.64
CA CYS A 327 -19.85 -5.97 -0.85
C CYS A 327 -19.81 -5.68 0.65
N LEU A 328 -18.90 -4.81 1.07
CA LEU A 328 -18.76 -4.39 2.47
C LEU A 328 -20.01 -3.67 2.96
N LEU A 329 -20.52 -2.70 2.19
CA LEU A 329 -21.71 -1.95 2.55
C LEU A 329 -22.92 -2.89 2.72
N LYS A 330 -23.13 -3.82 1.78
CA LYS A 330 -24.23 -4.78 1.87
C LYS A 330 -24.09 -5.71 3.06
N TRP A 331 -22.89 -6.21 3.33
CA TRP A 331 -22.61 -7.03 4.51
C TRP A 331 -22.92 -6.29 5.81
N CYS A 332 -22.43 -5.06 5.93
CA CYS A 332 -22.67 -4.26 7.13
C CYS A 332 -24.15 -3.91 7.33
N ILE A 333 -24.90 -3.58 6.25
CA ILE A 333 -26.34 -3.35 6.34
C ILE A 333 -27.09 -4.63 6.75
N ASP A 334 -26.75 -5.77 6.16
CA ASP A 334 -27.40 -7.05 6.50
C ASP A 334 -27.11 -7.48 7.96
N THR A 335 -25.98 -7.03 8.54
CA THR A 335 -25.52 -7.42 9.88
C THR A 335 -25.96 -6.41 10.96
N TYR A 336 -25.83 -5.10 10.69
CA TYR A 336 -26.03 -4.03 11.69
C TYR A 336 -27.27 -3.16 11.40
N GLY A 337 -27.97 -3.40 10.29
CA GLY A 337 -29.15 -2.63 9.87
C GLY A 337 -28.82 -1.38 9.05
N ASP A 338 -29.89 -0.69 8.63
CA ASP A 338 -29.81 0.42 7.66
C ASP A 338 -29.18 1.70 8.24
N GLU A 339 -29.21 1.90 9.55
CA GLU A 339 -28.64 3.10 10.21
C GLU A 339 -27.17 2.90 10.56
N GLU A 340 -26.79 1.81 11.22
CA GLU A 340 -25.45 1.56 11.69
C GLU A 340 -24.54 0.94 10.62
N GLY A 341 -25.10 0.15 9.71
CA GLY A 341 -24.36 -0.56 8.66
C GLY A 341 -23.52 0.36 7.76
N PRO A 342 -24.08 1.45 7.23
CA PRO A 342 -23.29 2.39 6.42
C PRO A 342 -22.16 3.07 7.19
N VAL A 343 -22.37 3.40 8.47
CA VAL A 343 -21.33 3.98 9.35
C VAL A 343 -20.21 2.98 9.59
N ARG A 344 -20.59 1.72 9.88
CA ARG A 344 -19.63 0.63 10.03
C ARG A 344 -18.78 0.42 8.78
N ALA A 345 -19.42 0.34 7.61
CA ALA A 345 -18.74 0.21 6.33
C ALA A 345 -17.79 1.39 6.06
N ALA A 346 -18.21 2.62 6.34
CA ALA A 346 -17.38 3.80 6.19
C ALA A 346 -16.13 3.76 7.10
N ASN A 347 -16.28 3.34 8.36
CA ASN A 347 -15.15 3.18 9.29
C ASN A 347 -14.12 2.17 8.78
N ILE A 348 -14.56 1.03 8.23
CA ILE A 348 -13.67 0.01 7.65
C ILE A 348 -12.95 0.55 6.40
N VAL A 349 -13.65 1.28 5.52
CA VAL A 349 -13.04 1.91 4.33
C VAL A 349 -12.01 2.98 4.72
N LEU A 350 -12.29 3.82 5.71
CA LEU A 350 -11.36 4.80 6.22
C LEU A 350 -10.13 4.13 6.84
N PHE A 351 -10.33 3.07 7.60
CA PHE A 351 -9.24 2.28 8.17
C PHE A 351 -8.38 1.64 7.07
N SER A 352 -8.98 1.06 6.02
CA SER A 352 -8.24 0.50 4.88
C SER A 352 -7.39 1.55 4.17
N SER A 353 -7.89 2.78 4.05
CA SER A 353 -7.15 3.91 3.47
C SER A 353 -5.96 4.33 4.34
N SER A 354 -6.13 4.32 5.65
CA SER A 354 -5.05 4.55 6.63
C SER A 354 -3.95 3.50 6.50
N ILE A 355 -4.32 2.21 6.41
CA ILE A 355 -3.37 1.12 6.16
C ILE A 355 -2.59 1.37 4.87
N CYS A 356 -3.26 1.69 3.76
CA CYS A 356 -2.59 1.89 2.48
C CYS A 356 -1.58 3.04 2.51
N VAL A 357 -1.82 4.09 3.28
CA VAL A 357 -0.87 5.20 3.48
C VAL A 357 0.33 4.77 4.33
N SER A 358 0.07 4.03 5.40
CA SER A 358 1.11 3.54 6.32
C SER A 358 1.87 2.33 5.75
N PHE A 359 1.21 1.56 4.88
CA PHE A 359 1.72 0.31 4.31
C PHE A 359 3.00 0.51 3.47
N GLY A 360 3.10 1.61 2.73
CA GLY A 360 4.32 1.92 1.97
C GLY A 360 5.55 2.02 2.86
N SER A 361 5.43 2.66 4.02
CA SER A 361 6.50 2.76 5.01
C SER A 361 6.80 1.40 5.65
N PHE A 362 5.77 0.68 6.07
CA PHE A 362 5.88 -0.63 6.71
C PHE A 362 6.49 -1.68 5.76
N LEU A 363 6.04 -1.71 4.50
CA LEU A 363 6.60 -2.61 3.49
C LEU A 363 8.08 -2.32 3.24
N MET A 364 8.47 -1.04 3.18
CA MET A 364 9.88 -0.65 3.06
C MET A 364 10.70 -1.11 4.27
N GLU A 365 10.17 -0.99 5.47
CA GLU A 365 10.83 -1.46 6.69
C GLU A 365 10.96 -2.99 6.70
N LEU A 366 9.92 -3.72 6.25
CA LEU A 366 9.96 -5.17 6.10
C LEU A 366 11.04 -5.60 5.10
N VAL A 367 11.07 -4.98 3.94
CA VAL A 367 12.07 -5.25 2.89
C VAL A 367 13.48 -4.95 3.38
N ASN A 368 13.69 -3.80 4.03
CA ASN A 368 14.99 -3.45 4.60
C ASN A 368 15.44 -4.48 5.64
N SER A 369 14.53 -4.96 6.49
CA SER A 369 14.83 -6.00 7.47
C SER A 369 15.29 -7.31 6.80
N LEU A 370 14.61 -7.69 5.71
CA LEU A 370 14.94 -8.93 4.99
C LEU A 370 16.21 -8.82 4.14
N ILE A 371 16.49 -7.64 3.55
CA ILE A 371 17.76 -7.36 2.87
C ILE A 371 18.92 -7.53 3.86
N ILE A 372 18.76 -7.06 5.09
CA ILE A 372 19.80 -7.17 6.10
C ILE A 372 19.98 -8.59 6.60
N ILE A 373 18.89 -9.30 6.83
CA ILE A 373 18.92 -10.73 7.17
C ILE A 373 19.64 -11.53 6.06
N SER A 374 19.35 -11.22 4.79
CA SER A 374 20.02 -11.82 3.64
C SER A 374 21.49 -11.38 3.51
N PHE A 375 21.79 -10.10 3.71
CA PHE A 375 23.15 -9.55 3.60
C PHE A 375 24.12 -10.14 4.64
N PHE A 376 23.64 -10.47 5.83
CA PHE A 376 24.44 -11.11 6.87
C PHE A 376 24.46 -12.64 6.76
N GLU A 377 23.94 -13.21 5.67
CA GLU A 377 23.86 -14.67 5.47
C GLU A 377 23.18 -15.43 6.63
N ILE A 378 22.35 -14.72 7.41
CA ILE A 378 21.65 -15.27 8.58
C ILE A 378 20.60 -16.30 8.14
N MET A 379 20.06 -16.10 6.94
CA MET A 379 19.10 -17.00 6.34
C MET A 379 19.43 -17.24 4.86
N ASP A 380 19.39 -18.50 4.45
CA ASP A 380 19.39 -18.90 3.06
C ASP A 380 18.02 -18.50 2.46
N CYS A 381 17.93 -17.31 1.89
CA CYS A 381 16.69 -16.83 1.27
C CYS A 381 16.52 -17.53 -0.08
N ASP A 382 15.39 -18.24 -0.25
CA ASP A 382 14.97 -18.75 -1.55
C ASP A 382 14.94 -17.61 -2.58
N PRO A 383 15.47 -17.80 -3.81
CA PRO A 383 15.44 -16.77 -4.86
C PRO A 383 14.07 -16.14 -5.09
N LEU A 384 13.00 -16.91 -4.97
CA LEU A 384 11.62 -16.44 -5.07
C LEU A 384 11.30 -15.38 -3.97
N ILE A 385 11.78 -15.60 -2.76
CA ILE A 385 11.57 -14.67 -1.64
C ILE A 385 12.29 -13.36 -1.93
N ASN A 386 13.53 -13.42 -2.39
CA ASN A 386 14.30 -12.24 -2.78
C ASN A 386 13.61 -11.46 -3.91
N GLU A 387 13.01 -12.16 -4.87
CA GLU A 387 12.23 -11.52 -5.93
C GLU A 387 10.96 -10.85 -5.40
N ILE A 388 10.18 -11.53 -4.56
CA ILE A 388 8.94 -10.98 -3.96
C ILE A 388 9.25 -9.72 -3.15
N LEU A 389 10.39 -9.70 -2.45
CA LEU A 389 10.78 -8.62 -1.56
C LEU A 389 11.62 -7.54 -2.23
N SER A 390 12.08 -7.75 -3.48
CA SER A 390 12.89 -6.75 -4.17
C SER A 390 12.13 -5.44 -4.39
N THR A 391 12.63 -4.35 -3.81
CA THR A 391 12.03 -3.01 -3.89
C THR A 391 12.15 -2.36 -5.25
N THR A 392 13.07 -2.83 -6.08
CA THR A 392 13.41 -2.22 -7.37
C THR A 392 12.23 -2.17 -8.35
N THR A 393 11.19 -2.97 -8.14
CA THR A 393 10.02 -3.06 -9.01
C THR A 393 8.70 -2.62 -8.37
N LEU A 394 8.69 -2.34 -7.06
CA LEU A 394 7.48 -1.89 -6.36
C LEU A 394 7.25 -0.38 -6.45
N PHE A 395 8.29 0.39 -6.74
CA PHE A 395 8.24 1.87 -6.76
C PHE A 395 8.96 2.49 -7.97
N SER A 396 9.31 1.69 -8.99
CA SER A 396 9.92 2.16 -10.26
C SER A 396 8.86 2.65 -11.28
#